data_44fd1b0d272b353879c65b0434e1bfaa
#
_entry.id   44fd1b0d272b353879c65b0434e1bfaa
#
_cell.length_a   1.000
_cell.length_b   1.000
_cell.length_c   1.000
_cell.angle_alpha   90.00
_cell.angle_beta   90.00
_cell.angle_gamma   90.00
#
_symmetry.space_group_name_H-M   'P 1'
#
loop_
_entity.id
_entity.type
_entity.pdbx_description
1 polymer ?
#
loop_
_entity_poly.entity_id
_entity_poly.type
_entity_poly.pdbx_seq_one_letter_code
_entity_poly.pdbx_strand_id
1 'polypeptide(L)'
;DDTEQRQLRLKLPAGVKGSDITISNDYVTQTVRIELPQTEVSYFENDPLTGSSNHIDNLSYAVSRGSSGLIEITMDQVYELDMDYDENYYYFDFLTPHEVYDKVVVVDAGHGGRAPGATKQGINEKDIDLGIVLQLKAIFDNSDENIGVYYTRTDDSNPTFDQRVQLANKSQADLFISIHNNSTKSGRMSSTHGTQVMYSESDTKELGSKAFAQICLDHV
;
A
#
# COMPACT_ATOMS: atom_id res chain seq x y z
N ASP A 1 13.21 -3.19 29.83
CA ASP A 1 12.72 -4.26 28.93
C ASP A 1 11.65 -3.65 28.04
N ASP A 2 11.99 -3.33 26.80
CA ASP A 2 11.15 -2.57 25.85
C ASP A 2 9.92 -3.38 25.35
N THR A 3 9.90 -4.68 25.60
CA THR A 3 8.86 -5.61 25.12
C THR A 3 7.50 -5.47 25.83
N GLU A 4 7.44 -4.77 26.96
CA GLU A 4 6.17 -4.57 27.69
C GLU A 4 5.30 -3.43 27.14
N GLN A 5 5.81 -2.62 26.20
CA GLN A 5 5.11 -1.43 25.67
C GLN A 5 4.64 -1.57 24.20
N ARG A 6 4.84 -2.74 23.56
CA ARG A 6 4.41 -2.97 22.19
C ARG A 6 2.88 -2.93 22.02
N GLN A 7 2.40 -2.38 20.91
CA GLN A 7 0.97 -2.16 20.67
C GLN A 7 0.18 -3.46 20.45
N LEU A 8 0.81 -4.47 19.83
CA LEU A 8 0.23 -5.80 19.67
C LEU A 8 1.25 -6.88 20.03
N ARG A 9 0.81 -7.86 20.77
CA ARG A 9 1.58 -9.04 21.12
C ARG A 9 0.82 -10.30 20.74
N LEU A 10 1.44 -11.15 19.95
CA LEU A 10 0.91 -12.43 19.51
C LEU A 10 1.72 -13.56 20.15
N LYS A 11 1.07 -14.44 20.91
CA LYS A 11 1.72 -15.64 21.41
C LYS A 11 2.02 -16.59 20.24
N LEU A 12 3.19 -17.21 20.24
CA LEU A 12 3.55 -18.18 19.21
C LEU A 12 2.91 -19.55 19.53
N PRO A 13 2.40 -20.28 18.52
CA PRO A 13 1.96 -21.65 18.70
C PRO A 13 3.12 -22.55 19.16
N ALA A 14 2.82 -23.62 19.89
CA ALA A 14 3.83 -24.54 20.41
C ALA A 14 4.72 -25.10 19.27
N GLY A 15 6.03 -24.94 19.41
CA GLY A 15 7.02 -25.39 18.44
C GLY A 15 7.21 -24.49 17.22
N VAL A 16 6.47 -23.37 17.11
CA VAL A 16 6.62 -22.36 16.06
C VAL A 16 7.58 -21.27 16.52
N LYS A 17 8.51 -20.89 15.67
CA LYS A 17 9.44 -19.76 15.91
C LYS A 17 8.92 -18.50 15.24
N GLY A 18 9.31 -17.33 15.72
CA GLY A 18 8.98 -16.07 15.08
C GLY A 18 9.42 -16.02 13.60
N SER A 19 10.56 -16.64 13.26
CA SER A 19 11.04 -16.76 11.88
C SER A 19 10.16 -17.60 10.94
N ASP A 20 9.24 -18.39 11.49
CA ASP A 20 8.33 -19.25 10.71
C ASP A 20 7.02 -18.53 10.36
N ILE A 21 6.79 -17.36 10.96
CA ILE A 21 5.61 -16.52 10.72
C ILE A 21 5.76 -15.77 9.39
N THR A 22 4.71 -15.80 8.58
CA THR A 22 4.65 -14.99 7.36
C THR A 22 3.73 -13.80 7.59
N ILE A 23 4.22 -12.61 7.29
CA ILE A 23 3.46 -11.37 7.45
C ILE A 23 3.41 -10.65 6.10
N SER A 24 2.24 -10.18 5.73
CA SER A 24 2.03 -9.32 4.58
C SER A 24 1.21 -8.10 4.97
N ASN A 25 1.62 -6.94 4.47
CA ASN A 25 0.94 -5.67 4.66
C ASN A 25 0.45 -5.16 3.30
N ASP A 26 -0.86 -5.18 3.10
CA ASP A 26 -1.51 -4.63 1.92
C ASP A 26 -1.95 -3.20 2.21
N TYR A 27 -1.14 -2.25 1.79
CA TYR A 27 -1.41 -0.82 2.01
C TYR A 27 -2.66 -0.32 1.26
N VAL A 28 -3.03 -0.95 0.14
CA VAL A 28 -4.19 -0.55 -0.67
C VAL A 28 -5.51 -0.86 0.04
N THR A 29 -5.54 -1.97 0.76
CA THR A 29 -6.70 -2.39 1.56
C THR A 29 -6.55 -2.12 3.05
N GLN A 30 -5.40 -1.57 3.47
CA GLN A 30 -5.00 -1.38 4.87
C GLN A 30 -5.16 -2.67 5.67
N THR A 31 -4.71 -3.79 5.11
CA THR A 31 -4.89 -5.11 5.71
C THR A 31 -3.55 -5.77 5.99
N VAL A 32 -3.32 -6.09 7.25
CA VAL A 32 -2.18 -6.91 7.69
C VAL A 32 -2.65 -8.36 7.82
N ARG A 33 -1.93 -9.29 7.19
CA ARG A 33 -2.16 -10.73 7.33
C ARG A 33 -0.97 -11.38 7.99
N ILE A 34 -1.26 -12.21 9.00
CA ILE A 34 -0.27 -12.96 9.76
C ILE A 34 -0.63 -14.44 9.62
N GLU A 35 0.25 -15.20 8.98
CA GLU A 35 0.09 -16.63 8.80
C GLU A 35 0.93 -17.38 9.84
N LEU A 36 0.26 -18.23 10.62
CA LEU A 36 0.82 -19.03 11.70
C LEU A 36 0.86 -20.50 11.26
N PRO A 37 2.02 -21.08 11.00
CA PRO A 37 2.10 -22.52 10.69
C PRO A 37 1.82 -23.36 11.94
N GLN A 38 1.48 -24.63 11.73
CA GLN A 38 1.30 -25.64 12.80
C GLN A 38 0.33 -25.21 13.93
N THR A 39 -0.72 -24.44 13.57
CA THR A 39 -1.68 -23.91 14.52
C THR A 39 -2.81 -24.92 14.74
N GLU A 40 -3.07 -25.32 15.98
CA GLU A 40 -4.20 -26.16 16.34
C GLU A 40 -5.52 -25.37 16.25
N VAL A 41 -6.63 -26.07 15.97
CA VAL A 41 -7.97 -25.45 15.85
C VAL A 41 -8.37 -24.72 17.14
N SER A 42 -7.97 -25.23 18.28
CA SER A 42 -8.23 -24.65 19.61
C SER A 42 -7.28 -23.51 20.01
N TYR A 43 -6.32 -23.16 19.17
CA TYR A 43 -5.28 -22.17 19.51
C TYR A 43 -5.89 -20.84 19.95
N PHE A 44 -6.78 -20.27 19.15
CA PHE A 44 -7.41 -18.98 19.47
C PHE A 44 -8.45 -19.06 20.59
N GLU A 45 -8.95 -20.27 20.93
CA GLU A 45 -9.82 -20.49 22.08
C GLU A 45 -9.00 -20.47 23.38
N ASN A 46 -7.79 -21.05 23.36
CA ASN A 46 -6.88 -21.12 24.50
C ASN A 46 -6.08 -19.83 24.70
N ASP A 47 -5.71 -19.17 23.61
CA ASP A 47 -4.92 -17.94 23.58
C ASP A 47 -5.68 -16.85 22.81
N PRO A 48 -6.79 -16.31 23.36
CA PRO A 48 -7.60 -15.33 22.65
C PRO A 48 -6.83 -14.02 22.46
N LEU A 49 -6.99 -13.42 21.30
CA LEU A 49 -6.49 -12.08 21.05
C LEU A 49 -7.38 -11.08 21.80
N THR A 50 -6.82 -10.45 22.80
CA THR A 50 -7.51 -9.50 23.67
C THR A 50 -6.78 -8.16 23.68
N GLY A 51 -7.54 -7.09 23.81
CA GLY A 51 -6.99 -5.74 23.89
C GLY A 51 -7.89 -4.73 23.21
N SER A 52 -7.44 -3.49 23.22
CA SER A 52 -8.05 -2.40 22.46
C SER A 52 -6.95 -1.61 21.77
N SER A 53 -7.18 -1.23 20.52
CA SER A 53 -6.30 -0.34 19.76
C SER A 53 -7.16 0.63 18.98
N ASN A 54 -6.77 1.90 18.97
CA ASN A 54 -7.41 2.91 18.13
C ASN A 54 -7.00 2.78 16.65
N HIS A 55 -6.04 1.90 16.34
CA HIS A 55 -5.49 1.71 15.01
C HIS A 55 -6.13 0.53 14.26
N ILE A 56 -6.91 -0.28 14.95
CA ILE A 56 -7.51 -1.50 14.39
C ILE A 56 -9.02 -1.31 14.24
N ASP A 57 -9.49 -1.28 13.00
CA ASP A 57 -10.92 -1.22 12.67
C ASP A 57 -11.58 -2.59 12.81
N ASN A 58 -10.89 -3.64 12.41
CA ASN A 58 -11.39 -5.02 12.52
C ASN A 58 -10.24 -6.02 12.68
N LEU A 59 -10.50 -7.08 13.42
CA LEU A 59 -9.60 -8.22 13.58
C LEU A 59 -10.41 -9.49 13.42
N SER A 60 -9.98 -10.36 12.52
CA SER A 60 -10.54 -11.69 12.34
C SER A 60 -9.44 -12.74 12.36
N TYR A 61 -9.78 -13.96 12.75
CA TYR A 61 -8.86 -15.09 12.75
C TYR A 61 -9.56 -16.37 12.38
N ALA A 62 -8.84 -17.28 11.77
CA ALA A 62 -9.33 -18.61 11.41
C ALA A 62 -8.19 -19.62 11.42
N VAL A 63 -8.51 -20.90 11.66
CA VAL A 63 -7.59 -22.00 11.42
C VAL A 63 -8.09 -22.82 10.25
N SER A 64 -7.26 -22.97 9.22
CA SER A 64 -7.59 -23.76 8.04
C SER A 64 -7.39 -25.24 8.27
N ARG A 65 -8.03 -26.08 7.41
CA ARG A 65 -7.76 -27.51 7.35
C ARG A 65 -6.31 -27.73 6.91
N GLY A 66 -5.44 -28.10 7.80
CA GLY A 66 -4.01 -28.26 7.56
C GLY A 66 -3.16 -27.58 8.61
N SER A 67 -3.79 -27.15 9.70
CA SER A 67 -3.10 -26.53 10.85
C SER A 67 -2.35 -25.24 10.49
N SER A 68 -2.96 -24.38 9.68
CA SER A 68 -2.46 -23.03 9.42
C SER A 68 -3.45 -22.03 10.00
N GLY A 69 -2.99 -21.21 10.94
CA GLY A 69 -3.73 -20.08 11.47
C GLY A 69 -3.54 -18.86 10.59
N LEU A 70 -4.60 -18.10 10.37
CA LEU A 70 -4.58 -16.82 9.69
C LEU A 70 -5.19 -15.77 10.61
N ILE A 71 -4.49 -14.68 10.85
CA ILE A 71 -5.03 -13.47 11.46
C ILE A 71 -5.06 -12.40 10.38
N GLU A 72 -6.20 -11.73 10.24
CA GLU A 72 -6.37 -10.60 9.34
C GLU A 72 -6.79 -9.39 10.15
N ILE A 73 -6.03 -8.31 10.05
CA ILE A 73 -6.22 -7.07 10.77
C ILE A 73 -6.47 -5.97 9.76
N THR A 74 -7.65 -5.34 9.79
CA THR A 74 -7.95 -4.14 9.02
C THR A 74 -7.64 -2.92 9.86
N MET A 75 -6.81 -2.03 9.31
CA MET A 75 -6.32 -0.84 9.98
C MET A 75 -7.14 0.40 9.59
N ASP A 76 -7.27 1.37 10.51
CA ASP A 76 -7.94 2.65 10.24
C ASP A 76 -7.16 3.54 9.26
N GLN A 77 -5.83 3.41 9.26
CA GLN A 77 -4.91 4.13 8.37
C GLN A 77 -3.89 3.18 7.73
N VAL A 78 -2.98 3.72 6.94
CA VAL A 78 -1.77 3.02 6.49
C VAL A 78 -0.73 3.07 7.60
N TYR A 79 -0.14 1.93 7.92
CA TYR A 79 0.93 1.83 8.91
C TYR A 79 2.11 1.02 8.36
N GLU A 80 3.31 1.45 8.72
CA GLU A 80 4.50 0.62 8.68
C GLU A 80 4.53 -0.26 9.94
N LEU A 81 5.09 -1.45 9.81
CA LEU A 81 5.17 -2.41 10.90
C LEU A 81 6.60 -2.45 11.44
N ASP A 82 6.78 -2.05 12.69
CA ASP A 82 7.98 -2.37 13.45
C ASP A 82 7.75 -3.67 14.21
N MET A 83 8.57 -4.66 13.94
CA MET A 83 8.33 -6.04 14.36
C MET A 83 9.56 -6.64 15.04
N ASP A 84 9.29 -7.38 16.11
CA ASP A 84 10.30 -8.16 16.81
C ASP A 84 9.68 -9.45 17.39
N TYR A 85 10.49 -10.43 17.77
CA TYR A 85 9.99 -11.66 18.39
C TYR A 85 11.02 -12.27 19.34
N ASP A 86 10.51 -13.00 20.33
CA ASP A 86 11.29 -13.85 21.22
C ASP A 86 10.87 -15.34 21.07
N GLU A 87 11.22 -16.17 22.06
CA GLU A 87 10.89 -17.59 22.06
C GLU A 87 9.37 -17.89 22.17
N ASN A 88 8.58 -16.94 22.70
CA ASN A 88 7.18 -17.15 23.05
C ASN A 88 6.21 -16.23 22.31
N TYR A 89 6.67 -15.05 21.87
CA TYR A 89 5.81 -14.00 21.35
C TYR A 89 6.38 -13.35 20.11
N TYR A 90 5.47 -12.86 19.25
CA TYR A 90 5.73 -11.91 18.19
C TYR A 90 5.13 -10.55 18.58
N TYR A 91 5.85 -9.48 18.33
CA TYR A 91 5.51 -8.13 18.75
C TYR A 91 5.39 -7.21 17.55
N PHE A 92 4.44 -6.29 17.62
CA PHE A 92 4.17 -5.33 16.55
C PHE A 92 3.96 -3.94 17.13
N ASP A 93 4.55 -2.95 16.48
CA ASP A 93 4.13 -1.56 16.56
C ASP A 93 3.68 -1.08 15.19
N PHE A 94 2.66 -0.25 15.19
CA PHE A 94 2.07 0.36 14.01
C PHE A 94 2.52 1.82 13.98
N LEU A 95 3.41 2.14 13.03
CA LEU A 95 3.98 3.46 12.85
C LEU A 95 3.29 4.13 11.66
N THR A 96 2.85 5.36 11.83
CA THR A 96 2.36 6.13 10.69
C THR A 96 3.50 6.35 9.68
N PRO A 97 3.20 6.52 8.38
CA PRO A 97 4.25 6.77 7.40
C PRO A 97 5.18 7.93 7.77
N HIS A 98 4.63 9.02 8.35
CA HIS A 98 5.41 10.18 8.77
C HIS A 98 6.23 9.99 10.07
N GLU A 99 6.04 8.91 10.80
CA GLU A 99 6.96 8.51 11.88
C GLU A 99 8.21 7.81 11.34
N VAL A 100 8.14 7.29 10.10
CA VAL A 100 9.22 6.54 9.46
C VAL A 100 9.91 7.37 8.38
N TYR A 101 9.15 8.15 7.60
CA TYR A 101 9.61 8.87 6.42
C TYR A 101 9.44 10.38 6.54
N ASP A 102 10.39 11.14 6.02
CA ASP A 102 10.33 12.61 5.96
C ASP A 102 9.27 13.10 4.97
N LYS A 103 9.02 12.33 3.91
CA LYS A 103 8.02 12.59 2.89
C LYS A 103 7.27 11.33 2.53
N VAL A 104 6.02 11.50 2.15
CA VAL A 104 5.14 10.40 1.74
C VAL A 104 4.54 10.69 0.38
N VAL A 105 4.74 9.78 -0.58
CA VAL A 105 4.24 9.90 -1.95
C VAL A 105 3.40 8.69 -2.29
N VAL A 106 2.25 8.91 -2.92
CA VAL A 106 1.46 7.84 -3.53
C VAL A 106 1.52 7.97 -5.04
N VAL A 107 1.92 6.90 -5.70
CA VAL A 107 1.99 6.80 -7.16
C VAL A 107 0.89 5.84 -7.64
N ASP A 108 0.05 6.34 -8.52
CA ASP A 108 -1.08 5.61 -9.07
C ASP A 108 -0.84 5.26 -10.54
N ALA A 109 -0.86 3.96 -10.85
CA ALA A 109 -0.91 3.49 -12.23
C ALA A 109 -2.37 3.37 -12.66
N GLY A 110 -2.80 4.18 -13.61
CA GLY A 110 -4.17 4.19 -14.09
C GLY A 110 -4.66 2.84 -14.60
N HIS A 111 -5.99 2.60 -14.53
CA HIS A 111 -6.61 1.37 -15.01
C HIS A 111 -6.09 0.09 -14.34
N GLY A 112 -6.12 -1.06 -15.04
CA GLY A 112 -5.65 -2.37 -14.56
C GLY A 112 -6.69 -3.49 -14.74
N GLY A 113 -6.27 -4.73 -14.69
CA GLY A 113 -7.13 -5.90 -14.82
C GLY A 113 -8.03 -5.84 -16.04
N ARG A 114 -9.34 -5.84 -15.80
CA ARG A 114 -10.37 -5.78 -16.86
C ARG A 114 -10.62 -4.37 -17.41
N ALA A 115 -9.99 -3.34 -16.86
CA ALA A 115 -10.08 -1.96 -17.34
C ALA A 115 -8.81 -1.61 -18.13
N PRO A 116 -8.79 -1.79 -19.47
CA PRO A 116 -7.58 -1.59 -20.28
C PRO A 116 -7.21 -0.12 -20.46
N GLY A 117 -8.13 0.82 -20.17
CA GLY A 117 -7.97 2.21 -20.59
C GLY A 117 -8.12 2.37 -22.09
N ALA A 118 -7.44 3.33 -22.68
CA ALA A 118 -7.37 3.47 -24.13
C ALA A 118 -6.66 2.26 -24.76
N THR A 119 -7.21 1.77 -25.87
CA THR A 119 -6.64 0.60 -26.58
C THR A 119 -6.44 0.92 -28.04
N LYS A 120 -5.24 0.67 -28.56
CA LYS A 120 -4.91 0.84 -29.98
C LYS A 120 -3.85 -0.17 -30.42
N GLN A 121 -4.12 -0.89 -31.54
CA GLN A 121 -3.17 -1.84 -32.15
C GLN A 121 -2.62 -2.89 -31.16
N GLY A 122 -3.44 -3.35 -30.22
CA GLY A 122 -3.05 -4.34 -29.20
C GLY A 122 -2.28 -3.76 -28.01
N ILE A 123 -2.08 -2.45 -27.95
CA ILE A 123 -1.47 -1.74 -26.83
C ILE A 123 -2.60 -1.20 -25.95
N ASN A 124 -2.53 -1.41 -24.65
CA ASN A 124 -3.49 -0.87 -23.69
C ASN A 124 -2.81 0.19 -22.81
N GLU A 125 -3.55 1.22 -22.48
CA GLU A 125 -3.10 2.29 -21.59
C GLU A 125 -2.60 1.73 -20.25
N LYS A 126 -3.34 0.80 -19.63
CA LYS A 126 -2.96 0.18 -18.35
C LYS A 126 -1.55 -0.40 -18.32
N ASP A 127 -1.08 -0.94 -19.46
CA ASP A 127 0.23 -1.60 -19.56
C ASP A 127 1.35 -0.54 -19.65
N ILE A 128 1.08 0.59 -20.32
CA ILE A 128 1.99 1.72 -20.38
C ILE A 128 2.08 2.40 -19.01
N ASP A 129 0.93 2.69 -18.38
CA ASP A 129 0.86 3.34 -17.08
C ASP A 129 1.63 2.52 -16.02
N LEU A 130 1.43 1.19 -16.00
CA LEU A 130 2.17 0.28 -15.14
C LEU A 130 3.67 0.30 -15.44
N GLY A 131 4.04 0.28 -16.72
CA GLY A 131 5.43 0.32 -17.13
C GLY A 131 6.15 1.59 -16.63
N ILE A 132 5.51 2.74 -16.70
CA ILE A 132 6.05 4.02 -16.19
C ILE A 132 6.19 3.95 -14.66
N VAL A 133 5.16 3.48 -13.95
CA VAL A 133 5.17 3.37 -12.49
C VAL A 133 6.26 2.41 -12.01
N LEU A 134 6.49 1.28 -12.70
CA LEU A 134 7.56 0.36 -12.34
C LEU A 134 8.96 0.96 -12.56
N GLN A 135 9.14 1.83 -13.57
CA GLN A 135 10.40 2.58 -13.74
C GLN A 135 10.58 3.61 -12.62
N LEU A 136 9.53 4.35 -12.24
CA LEU A 136 9.57 5.25 -11.09
C LEU A 136 9.90 4.50 -9.80
N LYS A 137 9.27 3.33 -9.60
CA LYS A 137 9.57 2.48 -8.45
C LYS A 137 11.06 2.11 -8.40
N ALA A 138 11.63 1.70 -9.51
CA ALA A 138 13.06 1.36 -9.56
C ALA A 138 13.97 2.56 -9.24
N ILE A 139 13.55 3.79 -9.58
CA ILE A 139 14.28 5.01 -9.23
C ILE A 139 14.19 5.27 -7.72
N PHE A 140 12.99 5.22 -7.15
CA PHE A 140 12.80 5.42 -5.71
C PHE A 140 13.49 4.35 -4.86
N ASP A 141 13.39 3.08 -5.26
CA ASP A 141 14.04 1.96 -4.54
C ASP A 141 15.57 2.08 -4.50
N ASN A 142 16.18 2.84 -5.43
CA ASN A 142 17.61 3.11 -5.48
C ASN A 142 17.99 4.52 -4.97
N SER A 143 17.04 5.27 -4.41
CA SER A 143 17.27 6.59 -3.84
C SER A 143 17.72 6.47 -2.39
N ASP A 144 18.65 7.32 -1.98
CA ASP A 144 19.07 7.46 -0.58
C ASP A 144 18.17 8.44 0.22
N GLU A 145 17.15 9.02 -0.43
CA GLU A 145 16.23 9.94 0.20
C GLU A 145 15.23 9.20 1.11
N ASN A 146 14.94 9.76 2.29
CA ASN A 146 13.99 9.18 3.24
C ASN A 146 12.54 9.49 2.84
N ILE A 147 12.09 8.84 1.75
CA ILE A 147 10.75 9.02 1.17
C ILE A 147 10.00 7.70 1.20
N GLY A 148 8.85 7.66 1.87
CA GLY A 148 7.89 6.55 1.79
C GLY A 148 7.10 6.64 0.49
N VAL A 149 7.19 5.62 -0.37
CA VAL A 149 6.46 5.60 -1.65
C VAL A 149 5.51 4.43 -1.68
N TYR A 150 4.21 4.72 -1.77
CA TYR A 150 3.15 3.72 -1.89
C TYR A 150 2.60 3.69 -3.30
N TYR A 151 2.30 2.50 -3.80
CA TYR A 151 1.81 2.28 -5.15
C TYR A 151 0.39 1.73 -5.09
N THR A 152 -0.52 2.28 -5.89
CA THR A 152 -1.88 1.72 -5.98
C THR A 152 -1.87 0.34 -6.60
N ARG A 153 -0.93 0.07 -7.50
CA ARG A 153 -0.64 -1.26 -8.04
C ARG A 153 0.78 -1.33 -8.62
N THR A 154 1.37 -2.51 -8.53
CA THR A 154 2.65 -2.87 -9.15
C THR A 154 2.53 -4.10 -10.06
N ASP A 155 1.29 -4.53 -10.32
CA ASP A 155 0.92 -5.64 -11.19
C ASP A 155 -0.34 -5.28 -12.00
N ASP A 156 -0.96 -6.26 -12.67
CA ASP A 156 -2.21 -6.05 -13.43
C ASP A 156 -3.47 -6.09 -12.55
N SER A 157 -3.36 -5.82 -11.25
CA SER A 157 -4.53 -5.60 -10.39
C SER A 157 -5.27 -4.30 -10.78
N ASN A 158 -6.52 -4.19 -10.36
CA ASN A 158 -7.36 -3.01 -10.63
C ASN A 158 -8.03 -2.50 -9.36
N PRO A 159 -7.30 -1.78 -8.51
CA PRO A 159 -7.90 -1.12 -7.35
C PRO A 159 -9.04 -0.18 -7.78
N THR A 160 -10.08 -0.13 -6.98
CA THR A 160 -11.18 0.81 -7.20
C THR A 160 -10.72 2.26 -7.03
N PHE A 161 -11.49 3.21 -7.55
CA PHE A 161 -11.17 4.63 -7.33
C PHE A 161 -11.12 4.98 -5.84
N ASP A 162 -12.04 4.42 -5.04
CA ASP A 162 -12.04 4.63 -3.59
C ASP A 162 -10.77 4.10 -2.94
N GLN A 163 -10.29 2.91 -3.31
CA GLN A 163 -9.05 2.36 -2.79
C GLN A 163 -7.83 3.22 -3.13
N ARG A 164 -7.76 3.75 -4.37
CA ARG A 164 -6.69 4.66 -4.80
C ARG A 164 -6.67 5.95 -3.96
N VAL A 165 -7.86 6.57 -3.77
CA VAL A 165 -8.01 7.78 -2.95
C VAL A 165 -7.77 7.48 -1.48
N GLN A 166 -8.26 6.35 -0.97
CA GLN A 166 -8.06 5.95 0.42
C GLN A 166 -6.59 5.70 0.73
N LEU A 167 -5.84 5.09 -0.17
CA LEU A 167 -4.40 4.92 0.01
C LEU A 167 -3.70 6.26 0.25
N ALA A 168 -3.99 7.28 -0.56
CA ALA A 168 -3.41 8.61 -0.40
C ALA A 168 -3.84 9.30 0.90
N ASN A 169 -5.14 9.24 1.23
CA ASN A 169 -5.67 9.87 2.43
C ASN A 169 -5.19 9.17 3.71
N LYS A 170 -5.22 7.84 3.73
CA LYS A 170 -4.88 7.05 4.90
C LYS A 170 -3.37 6.94 5.14
N SER A 171 -2.54 7.13 4.11
CA SER A 171 -1.09 7.30 4.27
C SER A 171 -0.68 8.74 4.61
N GLN A 172 -1.65 9.67 4.61
CA GLN A 172 -1.40 11.11 4.78
C GLN A 172 -0.38 11.65 3.78
N ALA A 173 -0.49 11.22 2.52
CA ALA A 173 0.49 11.52 1.48
C ALA A 173 0.67 13.04 1.27
N ASP A 174 1.93 13.48 1.21
CA ASP A 174 2.29 14.85 0.80
C ASP A 174 1.98 15.08 -0.67
N LEU A 175 2.07 14.00 -1.49
CA LEU A 175 1.89 14.05 -2.92
C LEU A 175 1.20 12.80 -3.44
N PHE A 176 0.19 12.98 -4.31
CA PHE A 176 -0.44 11.93 -5.10
C PHE A 176 -0.20 12.18 -6.58
N ILE A 177 0.38 11.21 -7.28
CA ILE A 177 0.69 11.27 -8.70
C ILE A 177 -0.04 10.14 -9.41
N SER A 178 -0.96 10.46 -10.31
CA SER A 178 -1.65 9.47 -11.14
C SER A 178 -1.15 9.54 -12.59
N ILE A 179 -0.76 8.39 -13.12
CA ILE A 179 -0.21 8.23 -14.48
C ILE A 179 -1.28 7.64 -15.37
N HIS A 180 -1.55 8.35 -16.47
CA HIS A 180 -2.50 7.97 -17.51
C HIS A 180 -1.97 8.32 -18.89
N ASN A 181 -2.47 7.64 -19.92
CA ASN A 181 -2.23 7.95 -21.31
C ASN A 181 -3.54 8.30 -22.01
N ASN A 182 -3.68 9.57 -22.38
CA ASN A 182 -4.90 10.05 -23.02
C ASN A 182 -5.07 9.52 -24.45
N SER A 183 -6.32 9.40 -24.87
CA SER A 183 -6.71 9.14 -26.25
C SER A 183 -7.72 10.16 -26.74
N THR A 184 -7.84 10.30 -28.07
CA THR A 184 -8.93 11.11 -28.65
C THR A 184 -10.27 10.42 -28.42
N LYS A 185 -11.32 11.18 -28.12
CA LYS A 185 -12.68 10.65 -27.91
C LYS A 185 -13.18 9.78 -29.08
N SER A 186 -12.72 10.03 -30.30
CA SER A 186 -13.08 9.27 -31.49
C SER A 186 -12.26 8.00 -31.69
N GLY A 187 -11.17 7.80 -30.94
CA GLY A 187 -10.19 6.72 -31.15
C GLY A 187 -9.43 6.81 -32.49
N ARG A 188 -9.59 7.91 -33.23
CA ARG A 188 -8.91 8.12 -34.51
C ARG A 188 -7.53 8.75 -34.31
N MET A 189 -6.64 8.53 -35.28
CA MET A 189 -5.36 9.23 -35.33
C MET A 189 -5.58 10.75 -35.27
N SER A 190 -4.77 11.42 -34.49
CA SER A 190 -4.80 12.87 -34.29
C SER A 190 -3.37 13.41 -34.37
N SER A 191 -3.23 14.66 -34.76
CA SER A 191 -1.97 15.40 -34.62
C SER A 191 -1.73 15.92 -33.19
N THR A 192 -2.70 15.76 -32.31
CA THR A 192 -2.54 16.14 -30.89
C THR A 192 -1.54 15.22 -30.25
N HIS A 193 -0.51 15.79 -29.66
CA HIS A 193 0.56 15.08 -28.95
C HIS A 193 1.12 15.99 -27.87
N GLY A 194 1.88 15.41 -26.95
CA GLY A 194 2.51 16.11 -25.82
C GLY A 194 2.01 15.63 -24.47
N THR A 195 2.64 16.11 -23.41
CA THR A 195 2.30 15.81 -22.03
C THR A 195 1.34 16.84 -21.48
N GLN A 196 0.40 16.38 -20.68
CA GLN A 196 -0.54 17.21 -19.95
C GLN A 196 -0.45 16.86 -18.47
N VAL A 197 -0.29 17.85 -17.61
CA VAL A 197 -0.33 17.66 -16.14
C VAL A 197 -1.53 18.41 -15.60
N MET A 198 -2.43 17.69 -14.97
CA MET A 198 -3.60 18.25 -14.27
C MET A 198 -3.28 18.47 -12.81
N TYR A 199 -3.79 19.55 -12.25
CA TYR A 199 -3.60 19.88 -10.83
C TYR A 199 -4.90 20.40 -10.22
N SER A 200 -4.98 20.40 -8.89
CA SER A 200 -6.13 20.94 -8.17
C SER A 200 -6.05 22.47 -8.09
N GLU A 201 -7.05 23.17 -8.62
CA GLU A 201 -7.16 24.64 -8.50
C GLU A 201 -7.48 25.09 -7.05
N SER A 202 -7.98 24.20 -6.20
CA SER A 202 -8.24 24.48 -4.78
C SER A 202 -6.99 24.48 -3.92
N ASP A 203 -5.88 23.93 -4.41
CA ASP A 203 -4.60 23.93 -3.73
C ASP A 203 -3.88 25.26 -3.97
N THR A 204 -3.98 26.17 -3.01
CA THR A 204 -3.43 27.54 -3.08
C THR A 204 -2.06 27.68 -2.41
N LYS A 205 -1.44 26.59 -1.98
CA LYS A 205 -0.10 26.62 -1.38
C LYS A 205 0.92 27.08 -2.41
N GLU A 206 1.94 27.83 -1.97
CA GLU A 206 3.03 28.33 -2.83
C GLU A 206 3.76 27.18 -3.55
N LEU A 207 4.02 26.07 -2.84
CA LEU A 207 4.57 24.83 -3.37
C LEU A 207 3.48 23.74 -3.48
N GLY A 208 2.31 24.12 -3.96
CA GLY A 208 1.17 23.22 -4.11
C GLY A 208 1.18 22.49 -5.46
N SER A 209 0.08 21.83 -5.77
CA SER A 209 -0.07 20.98 -6.96
C SER A 209 0.19 21.70 -8.28
N LYS A 210 -0.08 23.02 -8.36
CA LYS A 210 0.22 23.81 -9.58
C LYS A 210 1.73 23.97 -9.80
N ALA A 211 2.48 24.27 -8.74
CA ALA A 211 3.93 24.41 -8.82
C ALA A 211 4.58 23.07 -9.19
N PHE A 212 4.12 21.98 -8.59
CA PHE A 212 4.58 20.65 -8.93
C PHE A 212 4.25 20.27 -10.39
N ALA A 213 3.03 20.58 -10.85
CA ALA A 213 2.66 20.35 -12.26
C ALA A 213 3.56 21.08 -13.24
N GLN A 214 3.98 22.32 -12.91
CA GLN A 214 4.93 23.08 -13.75
C GLN A 214 6.31 22.41 -13.76
N ILE A 215 6.81 21.95 -12.61
CA ILE A 215 8.07 21.20 -12.54
C ILE A 215 8.01 19.95 -13.42
N CYS A 216 6.92 19.19 -13.36
CA CYS A 216 6.74 18.04 -14.23
C CYS A 216 6.80 18.41 -15.71
N LEU A 217 6.11 19.49 -16.13
CA LEU A 217 6.10 19.94 -17.53
C LEU A 217 7.45 20.45 -18.01
N ASP A 218 8.26 21.03 -17.15
CA ASP A 218 9.57 21.56 -17.51
C ASP A 218 10.63 20.45 -17.73
N HIS A 219 10.31 19.20 -17.33
CA HIS A 219 11.22 18.06 -17.39
C HIS A 219 10.76 16.92 -18.31
N VAL A 220 9.70 17.12 -19.11
CA VAL A 220 9.13 16.09 -20.02
C VAL A 220 9.31 16.43 -21.48
#